data_12ff745155b90a727ad8d8dd26fecec1
#
_entry.id   12ff745155b90a727ad8d8dd26fecec1
#
_cell.length_a   1.000
_cell.length_b   1.000
_cell.length_c   1.000
_cell.angle_alpha   90.00
_cell.angle_beta   90.00
_cell.angle_gamma   90.00
#
_symmetry.space_group_name_H-M   'P 1'
#
loop_
_entity.id
_entity.type
_entity.pdbx_description
1 polymer ?
#
loop_
_entity_poly.entity_id
_entity_poly.type
_entity_poly.pdbx_seq_one_letter_code
_entity_poly.pdbx_strand_id
1 'polypeptide(L)'
;MIQASWNYERQMNMGYMYGMSSILDKIYSKPEDIEKKKEAYNRHLEFFNCTPQTASFIMGLTASMEEQYYEDPDKVDTNAITSVKTSLMGPLSGIGDSFFQGTVRVIAFGLGISLAQQGSILGPILAMIISFVPSFVVTYYGGKIGYNTGN
;
A
#
# COMPACT_ATOMS: atom_id res chain seq x y z
N MET A 1 -7.28 0.94 4.84
CA MET A 1 -7.13 1.18 6.28
C MET A 1 -5.67 1.33 6.76
N ILE A 2 -4.74 1.46 5.84
CA ILE A 2 -3.29 1.56 6.15
C ILE A 2 -2.95 2.74 7.10
N GLN A 3 -3.76 3.80 7.10
CA GLN A 3 -3.59 4.99 7.97
C GLN A 3 -4.32 4.89 9.32
N ALA A 4 -5.07 3.82 9.61
CA ALA A 4 -5.90 3.73 10.83
C ALA A 4 -5.08 3.72 12.13
N SER A 5 -3.83 3.29 12.07
CA SER A 5 -2.89 3.22 13.20
C SER A 5 -1.66 4.11 13.01
N TRP A 6 -1.85 5.25 12.32
CA TRP A 6 -0.77 6.20 12.06
C TRP A 6 -0.17 6.75 13.37
N ASN A 7 1.14 6.83 13.43
CA ASN A 7 1.88 7.37 14.57
C ASN A 7 3.07 8.22 14.10
N TYR A 8 3.57 9.10 14.99
CA TYR A 8 4.66 10.02 14.63
C TYR A 8 6.02 9.33 14.42
N GLU A 9 6.28 8.21 15.08
CA GLU A 9 7.58 7.55 15.07
C GLU A 9 7.79 6.76 13.77
N ARG A 10 6.81 5.96 13.37
CA ARG A 10 6.93 5.01 12.26
C ARG A 10 5.84 5.13 11.21
N GLN A 11 5.04 6.19 11.27
CA GLN A 11 3.98 6.56 10.34
C GLN A 11 2.92 5.47 10.15
N MET A 12 2.89 4.81 9.00
CA MET A 12 1.88 3.82 8.62
C MET A 12 2.35 2.37 8.82
N ASN A 13 3.43 2.14 9.56
CA ASN A 13 4.06 0.83 9.68
C ASN A 13 3.10 -0.28 10.16
N MET A 14 2.27 0.01 11.17
CA MET A 14 1.30 -0.97 11.69
C MET A 14 0.23 -1.32 10.65
N GLY A 15 -0.26 -0.32 9.90
CA GLY A 15 -1.23 -0.55 8.83
C GLY A 15 -0.64 -1.35 7.67
N TYR A 16 0.62 -1.11 7.34
CA TYR A 16 1.38 -1.89 6.37
C TYR A 16 1.55 -3.33 6.85
N MET A 17 2.03 -3.52 8.08
CA MET A 17 2.19 -4.85 8.68
C MET A 17 0.86 -5.62 8.75
N TYR A 18 -0.24 -4.95 9.13
CA TYR A 18 -1.56 -5.57 9.13
C TYR A 18 -1.97 -6.06 7.73
N GLY A 19 -1.68 -5.29 6.68
CA GLY A 19 -1.89 -5.71 5.30
C GLY A 19 -1.03 -6.92 4.89
N MET A 20 0.22 -6.96 5.36
CA MET A 20 1.14 -8.05 5.09
C MET A 20 0.89 -9.31 5.93
N SER A 21 0.25 -9.19 7.09
CA SER A 21 0.12 -10.30 8.05
C SER A 21 -0.48 -11.57 7.45
N SER A 22 -1.58 -11.44 6.72
CA SER A 22 -2.24 -12.59 6.11
C SER A 22 -1.42 -13.27 5.01
N ILE A 23 -0.53 -12.53 4.37
CA ILE A 23 0.41 -13.05 3.35
C ILE A 23 1.54 -13.78 4.06
N LEU A 24 2.17 -13.16 5.05
CA LEU A 24 3.24 -13.77 5.83
C LEU A 24 2.78 -15.03 6.59
N ASP A 25 1.53 -15.03 7.07
CA ASP A 25 0.94 -16.20 7.72
C ASP A 25 0.79 -17.40 6.78
N LYS A 26 0.61 -17.14 5.49
CA LYS A 26 0.55 -18.19 4.46
C LYS A 26 1.95 -18.66 4.04
N ILE A 27 2.88 -17.73 3.85
CA ILE A 27 4.27 -18.04 3.48
C ILE A 27 4.93 -18.89 4.59
N TYR A 28 4.89 -18.37 5.82
CA TYR A 28 5.49 -19.00 7.00
C TYR A 28 4.43 -19.79 7.80
N SER A 29 3.82 -20.79 7.17
CA SER A 29 2.68 -21.50 7.74
C SER A 29 3.06 -22.68 8.63
N LYS A 30 4.31 -23.17 8.54
CA LYS A 30 4.76 -24.34 9.29
C LYS A 30 5.20 -23.98 10.71
N PRO A 31 5.01 -24.87 11.70
CA PRO A 31 5.46 -24.64 13.07
C PRO A 31 6.97 -24.35 13.20
N GLU A 32 7.78 -24.92 12.32
CA GLU A 32 9.23 -24.74 12.26
C GLU A 32 9.65 -23.34 11.78
N ASP A 33 8.75 -22.59 11.13
CA ASP A 33 9.04 -21.27 10.57
C ASP A 33 8.78 -20.13 11.56
N ILE A 34 8.44 -20.40 12.82
CA ILE A 34 8.05 -19.37 13.81
C ILE A 34 9.10 -18.27 13.94
N GLU A 35 10.38 -18.60 13.99
CA GLU A 35 11.44 -17.60 14.13
C GLU A 35 11.60 -16.77 12.84
N LYS A 36 11.59 -17.40 11.67
CA LYS A 36 11.62 -16.69 10.38
C LYS A 36 10.41 -15.77 10.21
N LYS A 37 9.25 -16.22 10.65
CA LYS A 37 8.02 -15.43 10.67
C LYS A 37 8.14 -14.20 11.55
N LYS A 38 8.69 -14.32 12.76
CA LYS A 38 8.94 -13.18 13.65
C LYS A 38 9.90 -12.18 13.03
N GLU A 39 10.96 -12.65 12.38
CA GLU A 39 11.91 -11.79 11.67
C GLU A 39 11.23 -11.03 10.52
N ALA A 40 10.40 -11.71 9.72
CA ALA A 40 9.61 -11.08 8.67
C ALA A 40 8.64 -10.02 9.22
N TYR A 41 7.95 -10.32 10.31
CA TYR A 41 7.08 -9.36 11.00
C TYR A 41 7.86 -8.12 11.46
N ASN A 42 9.01 -8.31 12.09
CA ASN A 42 9.86 -7.20 12.56
C ASN A 42 10.34 -6.33 11.40
N ARG A 43 10.77 -6.92 10.28
CA ARG A 43 11.20 -6.24 9.06
C ARG A 43 10.08 -5.37 8.47
N HIS A 44 8.84 -5.84 8.52
CA HIS A 44 7.69 -5.09 7.99
C HIS A 44 7.10 -4.09 8.99
N LEU A 45 7.47 -4.14 10.28
CA LEU A 45 7.14 -3.13 11.30
C LEU A 45 8.07 -1.91 11.29
N GLU A 46 9.10 -1.87 10.46
CA GLU A 46 9.94 -0.70 10.26
C GLU A 46 9.14 0.49 9.70
N PHE A 47 9.76 1.67 9.71
CA PHE A 47 9.16 2.88 9.17
C PHE A 47 8.53 2.67 7.79
N PHE A 48 7.31 3.14 7.64
CA PHE A 48 6.60 3.12 6.36
C PHE A 48 5.69 4.33 6.23
N ASN A 49 5.84 5.07 5.13
CA ASN A 49 4.95 6.17 4.76
C ASN A 49 4.79 6.24 3.25
N CYS A 50 3.57 6.11 2.76
CA CYS A 50 3.27 6.17 1.34
C CYS A 50 1.83 6.61 1.12
N THR A 51 1.52 7.15 -0.06
CA THR A 51 0.13 7.39 -0.45
C THR A 51 -0.64 6.08 -0.39
N PRO A 52 -1.78 6.01 0.32
CA PRO A 52 -2.50 4.75 0.56
C PRO A 52 -2.81 3.93 -0.70
N GLN A 53 -3.12 4.61 -1.81
CA GLN A 53 -3.47 3.97 -3.07
C GLN A 53 -2.28 3.27 -3.75
N THR A 54 -1.09 3.85 -3.61
CA THR A 54 0.14 3.31 -4.22
C THR A 54 0.89 2.36 -3.29
N ALA A 55 0.59 2.36 -2.00
CA ALA A 55 1.18 1.47 -1.01
C ALA A 55 0.98 -0.03 -1.34
N SER A 56 -0.13 -0.37 -1.99
CA SER A 56 -0.42 -1.75 -2.42
C SER A 56 0.61 -2.31 -3.40
N PHE A 57 1.20 -1.47 -4.25
CA PHE A 57 2.28 -1.88 -5.15
C PHE A 57 3.51 -2.35 -4.35
N ILE A 58 3.91 -1.58 -3.33
CA ILE A 58 5.04 -1.96 -2.46
C ILE A 58 4.72 -3.25 -1.70
N MET A 59 3.48 -3.39 -1.20
CA MET A 59 3.03 -4.62 -0.53
C MET A 59 3.12 -5.84 -1.44
N GLY A 60 2.64 -5.73 -2.68
CA GLY A 60 2.72 -6.81 -3.65
C GLY A 60 4.17 -7.21 -3.96
N LEU A 61 5.01 -6.22 -4.21
CA LEU A 61 6.42 -6.44 -4.52
C LEU A 61 7.17 -7.11 -3.35
N THR A 62 7.00 -6.59 -2.14
CA THR A 62 7.65 -7.18 -0.96
C THR A 62 7.10 -8.55 -0.60
N ALA A 63 5.81 -8.81 -0.87
CA ALA A 63 5.22 -10.14 -0.70
C ALA A 63 5.87 -11.18 -1.63
N SER A 64 6.07 -10.84 -2.90
CA SER A 64 6.78 -11.70 -3.85
C SER A 64 8.23 -11.96 -3.42
N MET A 65 8.94 -10.92 -2.94
CA MET A 65 10.31 -11.09 -2.45
C MET A 65 10.37 -11.97 -1.19
N GLU A 66 9.39 -11.90 -0.29
CA GLU A 66 9.29 -12.79 0.88
C GLU A 66 9.05 -14.25 0.47
N GLU A 67 8.23 -14.50 -0.55
CA GLU A 67 8.02 -15.84 -1.09
C GLU A 67 9.32 -16.41 -1.68
N GLN A 68 10.04 -15.61 -2.48
CA GLN A 68 11.33 -16.04 -3.05
C GLN A 68 12.38 -16.29 -1.97
N TYR A 69 12.43 -15.45 -0.93
CA TYR A 69 13.32 -15.67 0.21
C TYR A 69 12.97 -16.96 0.97
N TYR A 70 11.68 -17.27 1.11
CA TYR A 70 11.22 -18.48 1.76
C TYR A 70 11.60 -19.75 0.96
N GLU A 71 11.47 -19.69 -0.38
CA GLU A 71 11.83 -20.81 -1.27
C GLU A 71 13.34 -21.01 -1.36
N ASP A 72 14.10 -19.94 -1.47
CA ASP A 72 15.56 -19.97 -1.62
C ASP A 72 16.19 -18.73 -0.95
N PRO A 73 16.67 -18.85 0.30
CA PRO A 73 17.28 -17.75 1.05
C PRO A 73 18.54 -17.16 0.39
N ASP A 74 19.19 -17.88 -0.50
CA ASP A 74 20.38 -17.40 -1.22
C ASP A 74 20.01 -16.50 -2.41
N LYS A 75 18.75 -16.50 -2.83
CA LYS A 75 18.24 -15.77 -3.98
C LYS A 75 17.90 -14.32 -3.68
N VAL A 76 17.41 -14.04 -2.50
CA VAL A 76 16.99 -12.70 -2.08
C VAL A 76 17.55 -12.38 -0.70
N ASP A 77 18.33 -11.32 -0.59
CA ASP A 77 18.76 -10.79 0.70
C ASP A 77 17.59 -10.07 1.41
N THR A 78 17.40 -10.34 2.69
CA THR A 78 16.39 -9.66 3.53
C THR A 78 16.60 -8.14 3.58
N ASN A 79 17.85 -7.67 3.48
CA ASN A 79 18.16 -6.25 3.35
C ASN A 79 17.66 -5.66 2.03
N ALA A 80 17.60 -6.45 0.96
CA ALA A 80 17.04 -6.02 -0.31
C ALA A 80 15.53 -5.74 -0.20
N ILE A 81 14.79 -6.56 0.57
CA ILE A 81 13.35 -6.34 0.82
C ILE A 81 13.12 -4.99 1.50
N THR A 82 13.87 -4.69 2.57
CA THR A 82 13.80 -3.41 3.27
C THR A 82 14.24 -2.24 2.37
N SER A 83 15.29 -2.41 1.60
CA SER A 83 15.82 -1.38 0.70
C SER A 83 14.83 -1.03 -0.41
N VAL A 84 14.19 -2.01 -1.03
CA VAL A 84 13.16 -1.80 -2.04
C VAL A 84 11.96 -1.07 -1.45
N LYS A 85 11.47 -1.52 -0.28
CA LYS A 85 10.38 -0.88 0.46
C LYS A 85 10.70 0.61 0.72
N THR A 86 11.88 0.93 1.24
CA THR A 86 12.27 2.30 1.57
C THR A 86 12.50 3.17 0.33
N SER A 87 13.12 2.63 -0.70
CA SER A 87 13.42 3.37 -1.94
C SER A 87 12.18 3.77 -2.73
N LEU A 88 11.12 2.95 -2.67
CA LEU A 88 9.88 3.20 -3.40
C LEU A 88 8.91 4.14 -2.66
N MET A 89 9.03 4.28 -1.34
CA MET A 89 8.11 5.12 -0.54
C MET A 89 8.04 6.56 -1.05
N GLY A 90 9.17 7.21 -1.24
CA GLY A 90 9.25 8.62 -1.67
C GLY A 90 8.64 8.86 -3.06
N PRO A 91 9.16 8.20 -4.11
CA PRO A 91 8.63 8.36 -5.46
C PRO A 91 7.14 8.05 -5.59
N LEU A 92 6.67 6.94 -4.99
CA LEU A 92 5.26 6.57 -5.04
C LEU A 92 4.36 7.48 -4.21
N SER A 93 4.86 8.06 -3.10
CA SER A 93 4.16 9.12 -2.39
C SER A 93 4.03 10.38 -3.24
N GLY A 94 5.11 10.85 -3.85
CA GLY A 94 5.08 12.05 -4.68
C GLY A 94 4.10 11.94 -5.86
N ILE A 95 4.14 10.83 -6.59
CA ILE A 95 3.21 10.55 -7.69
C ILE A 95 1.78 10.42 -7.16
N GLY A 96 1.59 9.62 -6.11
CA GLY A 96 0.28 9.36 -5.54
C GLY A 96 -0.39 10.61 -4.98
N ASP A 97 0.32 11.42 -4.22
CA ASP A 97 -0.21 12.65 -3.64
C ASP A 97 -0.55 13.68 -4.73
N SER A 98 0.31 13.86 -5.72
CA SER A 98 0.05 14.76 -6.85
C SER A 98 -1.21 14.34 -7.63
N PHE A 99 -1.37 13.05 -7.88
CA PHE A 99 -2.51 12.52 -8.62
C PHE A 99 -3.79 12.53 -7.77
N PHE A 100 -3.77 11.88 -6.60
CA PHE A 100 -5.01 11.69 -5.82
C PHE A 100 -5.40 12.95 -5.03
N GLN A 101 -4.45 13.62 -4.38
CA GLN A 101 -4.74 14.82 -3.58
C GLN A 101 -4.78 16.07 -4.43
N GLY A 102 -3.81 16.23 -5.35
CA GLY A 102 -3.69 17.40 -6.19
C GLY A 102 -4.66 17.45 -7.37
N THR A 103 -4.99 16.32 -7.98
CA THR A 103 -5.81 16.29 -9.19
C THR A 103 -7.19 15.70 -8.93
N VAL A 104 -7.29 14.45 -8.56
CA VAL A 104 -8.58 13.72 -8.45
C VAL A 104 -9.48 14.39 -7.41
N ARG A 105 -8.96 14.71 -6.25
CA ARG A 105 -9.72 15.35 -5.16
C ARG A 105 -10.21 16.73 -5.54
N VAL A 106 -9.38 17.54 -6.19
CA VAL A 106 -9.75 18.90 -6.62
C VAL A 106 -10.89 18.86 -7.64
N ILE A 107 -10.78 17.96 -8.65
CA ILE A 107 -11.84 17.81 -9.64
C ILE A 107 -13.13 17.28 -8.98
N ALA A 108 -13.04 16.26 -8.15
CA ALA A 108 -14.18 15.65 -7.49
C ALA A 108 -14.96 16.67 -6.65
N PHE A 109 -14.25 17.44 -5.81
CA PHE A 109 -14.89 18.46 -4.96
C PHE A 109 -15.37 19.67 -5.76
N GLY A 110 -14.62 20.13 -6.77
CA GLY A 110 -15.05 21.21 -7.62
C GLY A 110 -16.39 20.95 -8.30
N LEU A 111 -16.51 19.77 -8.95
CA LEU A 111 -17.77 19.34 -9.59
C LEU A 111 -18.86 19.06 -8.55
N GLY A 112 -18.52 18.40 -7.45
CA GLY A 112 -19.46 18.04 -6.40
C GLY A 112 -20.09 19.29 -5.77
N ILE A 113 -19.30 20.29 -5.42
CA ILE A 113 -19.77 21.55 -4.82
C ILE A 113 -20.61 22.34 -5.82
N SER A 114 -20.17 22.46 -7.08
CA SER A 114 -20.89 23.18 -8.11
C SER A 114 -22.33 22.64 -8.30
N LEU A 115 -22.48 21.31 -8.37
CA LEU A 115 -23.79 20.68 -8.50
C LEU A 115 -24.62 20.77 -7.21
N ALA A 116 -23.99 20.66 -6.05
CA ALA A 116 -24.68 20.76 -4.76
C ALA A 116 -25.23 22.19 -4.54
N GLN A 117 -24.51 23.21 -4.95
CA GLN A 117 -24.99 24.61 -4.90
C GLN A 117 -26.23 24.85 -5.77
N GLN A 118 -26.43 24.05 -6.80
CA GLN A 118 -27.64 24.06 -7.63
C GLN A 118 -28.79 23.22 -7.04
N GLY A 119 -28.63 22.71 -5.82
CA GLY A 119 -29.62 21.85 -5.14
C GLY A 119 -29.65 20.41 -5.64
N SER A 120 -28.65 20.00 -6.44
CA SER A 120 -28.61 18.65 -7.01
C SER A 120 -27.90 17.66 -6.07
N ILE A 121 -28.58 16.58 -5.71
CA ILE A 121 -28.03 15.47 -4.94
C ILE A 121 -26.96 14.68 -5.72
N LEU A 122 -26.88 14.89 -7.04
CA LEU A 122 -25.85 14.26 -7.87
C LEU A 122 -24.45 14.77 -7.57
N GLY A 123 -24.32 15.96 -6.98
CA GLY A 123 -23.02 16.54 -6.64
C GLY A 123 -22.19 15.64 -5.71
N PRO A 124 -22.65 15.33 -4.50
CA PRO A 124 -21.97 14.41 -3.59
C PRO A 124 -21.73 13.02 -4.18
N ILE A 125 -22.70 12.48 -4.93
CA ILE A 125 -22.58 11.15 -5.54
C ILE A 125 -21.46 11.13 -6.57
N LEU A 126 -21.37 12.11 -7.46
CA LEU A 126 -20.30 12.21 -8.46
C LEU A 126 -18.94 12.42 -7.80
N ALA A 127 -18.86 13.26 -6.77
CA ALA A 127 -17.62 13.46 -6.01
C ALA A 127 -17.12 12.15 -5.39
N MET A 128 -18.02 11.32 -4.84
CA MET A 128 -17.67 10.00 -4.33
C MET A 128 -17.18 9.07 -5.43
N ILE A 129 -17.87 8.98 -6.55
CA ILE A 129 -17.48 8.09 -7.68
C ILE A 129 -16.11 8.49 -8.22
N ILE A 130 -15.90 9.78 -8.50
CA ILE A 130 -14.63 10.30 -9.05
C ILE A 130 -13.47 10.04 -8.07
N SER A 131 -13.69 10.13 -6.76
CA SER A 131 -12.66 9.87 -5.76
C SER A 131 -12.40 8.38 -5.53
N PHE A 132 -13.46 7.57 -5.49
CA PHE A 132 -13.39 6.17 -5.07
C PHE A 132 -12.92 5.25 -6.19
N VAL A 133 -13.43 5.43 -7.42
CA VAL A 133 -13.14 4.50 -8.53
C VAL A 133 -11.66 4.48 -8.89
N PRO A 134 -10.97 5.62 -9.12
CA PRO A 134 -9.54 5.60 -9.40
C PRO A 134 -8.71 5.05 -8.23
N SER A 135 -9.09 5.40 -6.99
CA SER A 135 -8.42 4.91 -5.78
C SER A 135 -8.50 3.40 -5.67
N PHE A 136 -9.67 2.82 -5.91
CA PHE A 136 -9.89 1.37 -5.86
C PHE A 136 -9.12 0.65 -6.98
N VAL A 137 -9.19 1.16 -8.20
CA VAL A 137 -8.49 0.59 -9.37
C VAL A 137 -6.98 0.57 -9.13
N VAL A 138 -6.40 1.69 -8.72
CA VAL A 138 -4.94 1.76 -8.46
C VAL A 138 -4.53 0.86 -7.31
N THR A 139 -5.32 0.79 -6.23
CA THR A 139 -5.02 -0.10 -5.11
C THR A 139 -5.06 -1.57 -5.52
N TYR A 140 -6.08 -1.97 -6.26
CA TYR A 140 -6.25 -3.37 -6.68
C TYR A 140 -5.17 -3.80 -7.68
N TYR A 141 -5.02 -3.05 -8.77
CA TYR A 141 -4.02 -3.39 -9.80
C TYR A 141 -2.60 -3.12 -9.34
N GLY A 142 -2.38 -2.12 -8.49
CA GLY A 142 -1.08 -1.85 -7.89
C GLY A 142 -0.51 -3.05 -7.14
N GLY A 143 -1.31 -3.68 -6.28
CA GLY A 143 -0.88 -4.89 -5.57
C GLY A 143 -0.55 -6.05 -6.52
N LYS A 144 -1.38 -6.28 -7.53
CA LYS A 144 -1.16 -7.33 -8.53
C LYS A 144 0.09 -7.07 -9.38
N ILE A 145 0.27 -5.85 -9.85
CA ILE A 145 1.45 -5.48 -10.66
C ILE A 145 2.71 -5.57 -9.79
N GLY A 146 2.68 -5.05 -8.55
CA GLY A 146 3.81 -5.13 -7.63
C GLY A 146 4.24 -6.58 -7.40
N TYR A 147 3.32 -7.47 -7.14
CA TYR A 147 3.60 -8.90 -6.96
C TYR A 147 4.23 -9.53 -8.22
N ASN A 148 3.65 -9.27 -9.38
CA ASN A 148 4.18 -9.80 -10.65
C ASN A 148 5.53 -9.20 -11.05
N THR A 149 5.86 -7.99 -10.59
CA THR A 149 7.15 -7.34 -10.86
C THR A 149 8.26 -7.91 -9.97
N GLY A 150 7.90 -8.44 -8.81
CA GLY A 150 8.84 -9.07 -7.88
C GLY A 150 9.20 -10.51 -8.26
N ASN A 151 8.38 -11.18 -9.07
CA ASN A 151 8.65 -12.50 -9.63
C ASN A 151 9.44 -12.37 -10.94
#